data_25893a840a602a157a4485c4eb884e0b
#
_entry.id   25893a840a602a157a4485c4eb884e0b
#
_cell.length_a   1.000
_cell.length_b   1.000
_cell.length_c   1.000
_cell.angle_alpha   90.00
_cell.angle_beta   90.00
_cell.angle_gamma   90.00
#
_symmetry.space_group_name_H-M   'P 1'
#
loop_
_entity.id
_entity.type
_entity.pdbx_description
1 polymer ?
#
loop_
_entity_poly.entity_id
_entity_poly.type
_entity_poly.pdbx_seq_one_letter_code
_entity_poly.pdbx_strand_id
1 'polypeptide(L)'
;MSVVTFRRSLMSALLGLTLSGHAIAATEIPFWHSMEGELGKEVDSLAQRFNQTHPDYKIVPTYKGNYEQSLAAGIAAVRSGKAPAVLQVYEVGTATMMASQAIVPVHQVFKDAGIPFDEKQFVPTVAGYYSDSKGQLISQPFNSSTPVLYYNKDAFKKAGLNPDQPPKTWQELATDAAALRKSGMSCGYVSGWQGWIQIENFSAWHALPVATENNGFDGLDAVLEFNKPVQVRHIEMLEAMNKKGDFTYFGRKDEPTAKFYNGDCGITTASSGSLADIRHYAKFNFGVGMMPYDDTVKGAPQNALIGGASLWVMKGKDAATYKGVAEFMQFLAKPEIAAEWHQKTGYLPITTAAYELTKQQGFYDKNPGADIATRQMMNKPPLPFTKGIRLGNMPQIRAVIDEELESVWTGKQSPQSALDNAVKRGNELLRRFQQQVK
;
A
#
# COMPACT_ATOMS: atom_id res chain seq x y z
N MET A 1 87.35 37.84 -39.46
CA MET A 1 86.82 38.38 -38.16
C MET A 1 85.32 38.40 -38.22
N SER A 2 84.65 37.34 -37.65
CA SER A 2 83.18 37.17 -37.65
C SER A 2 82.73 37.14 -36.20
N VAL A 3 81.84 38.07 -35.89
CA VAL A 3 81.25 38.16 -34.60
C VAL A 3 79.97 37.34 -34.56
N VAL A 4 79.95 36.33 -33.75
CA VAL A 4 78.76 35.45 -33.53
C VAL A 4 77.95 36.04 -32.37
N THR A 5 76.73 36.44 -32.69
CA THR A 5 75.72 36.97 -31.74
C THR A 5 74.90 35.84 -31.15
N PHE A 6 74.98 35.63 -29.84
CA PHE A 6 74.18 34.65 -29.09
C PHE A 6 72.84 35.24 -28.70
N ARG A 7 71.75 34.73 -29.29
CA ARG A 7 70.37 35.05 -28.86
C ARG A 7 69.97 34.10 -27.74
N ARG A 8 69.72 34.61 -26.53
CA ARG A 8 69.07 33.92 -25.43
C ARG A 8 67.55 33.88 -25.63
N SER A 9 66.99 32.72 -25.85
CA SER A 9 65.54 32.49 -25.82
C SER A 9 65.09 32.22 -24.36
N LEU A 10 64.32 33.13 -23.79
CA LEU A 10 63.58 32.86 -22.55
C LEU A 10 62.40 31.94 -22.86
N MET A 11 62.46 30.75 -22.36
CA MET A 11 61.33 29.79 -22.35
C MET A 11 60.50 30.04 -21.08
N SER A 12 59.38 30.75 -21.21
CA SER A 12 58.37 30.92 -20.13
C SER A 12 57.59 29.59 -19.95
N ALA A 13 57.86 28.85 -18.90
CA ALA A 13 57.07 27.69 -18.52
C ALA A 13 55.79 28.16 -17.84
N LEU A 14 54.66 28.15 -18.57
CA LEU A 14 53.32 28.23 -17.96
C LEU A 14 53.04 26.92 -17.21
N LEU A 15 53.12 26.93 -15.88
CA LEU A 15 52.55 25.89 -15.03
C LEU A 15 51.02 26.02 -15.10
N GLY A 16 50.37 25.21 -15.91
CA GLY A 16 48.94 24.98 -15.87
C GLY A 16 48.60 24.18 -14.62
N LEU A 17 48.09 24.85 -13.59
CA LEU A 17 47.41 24.17 -12.47
C LEU A 17 46.10 23.54 -13.03
N THR A 18 46.14 22.29 -13.42
CA THR A 18 44.91 21.47 -13.58
C THR A 18 44.33 21.23 -12.21
N LEU A 19 43.32 22.01 -11.81
CA LEU A 19 42.43 21.66 -10.73
C LEU A 19 41.70 20.38 -11.18
N SER A 20 42.26 19.24 -10.83
CA SER A 20 41.55 17.96 -10.88
C SER A 20 40.42 18.06 -9.83
N GLY A 21 39.27 18.54 -10.23
CA GLY A 21 38.03 18.43 -9.48
C GLY A 21 37.80 16.92 -9.26
N HIS A 22 38.05 16.43 -8.08
CA HIS A 22 37.62 15.09 -7.69
C HIS A 22 36.08 15.12 -7.73
N ALA A 23 35.50 14.60 -8.79
CA ALA A 23 34.07 14.29 -8.79
C ALA A 23 33.86 13.27 -7.65
N ILE A 24 33.35 13.74 -6.53
CA ILE A 24 32.93 12.86 -5.45
C ILE A 24 31.81 12.01 -6.03
N ALA A 25 32.01 10.68 -6.07
CA ALA A 25 30.98 9.77 -6.54
C ALA A 25 29.73 9.92 -5.68
N ALA A 26 28.56 10.00 -6.31
CA ALA A 26 27.30 10.11 -5.59
C ALA A 26 27.12 8.95 -4.60
N THR A 27 26.63 9.25 -3.40
CA THR A 27 26.31 8.23 -2.39
C THR A 27 25.16 7.36 -2.89
N GLU A 28 25.40 6.08 -3.14
CA GLU A 28 24.37 5.13 -3.55
C GLU A 28 23.46 4.76 -2.37
N ILE A 29 22.15 4.82 -2.59
CA ILE A 29 21.11 4.54 -1.63
C ILE A 29 20.24 3.39 -2.15
N PRO A 30 20.54 2.13 -1.75
CA PRO A 30 19.73 0.98 -2.14
C PRO A 30 18.30 1.11 -1.56
N PHE A 31 17.32 1.05 -2.45
CA PHE A 31 15.91 1.08 -2.12
C PHE A 31 15.22 -0.20 -2.63
N TRP A 32 14.78 -1.07 -1.71
CA TRP A 32 14.06 -2.29 -2.05
C TRP A 32 12.56 -2.08 -1.99
N HIS A 33 11.87 -2.49 -3.05
CA HIS A 33 10.43 -2.27 -3.20
C HIS A 33 9.71 -3.48 -3.82
N SER A 34 8.37 -3.45 -3.77
CA SER A 34 7.47 -4.49 -4.26
C SER A 34 6.53 -4.00 -5.37
N MET A 35 6.84 -2.86 -5.99
CA MET A 35 6.01 -2.29 -7.04
C MET A 35 6.38 -2.90 -8.39
N GLU A 36 5.39 -3.38 -9.13
CA GLU A 36 5.55 -3.95 -10.48
C GLU A 36 4.59 -3.28 -11.47
N GLY A 37 4.63 -3.66 -12.74
CA GLY A 37 3.79 -3.10 -13.78
C GLY A 37 3.93 -1.58 -13.90
N GLU A 38 2.82 -0.87 -14.03
CA GLU A 38 2.81 0.60 -14.09
C GLU A 38 3.31 1.24 -12.80
N LEU A 39 3.04 0.64 -11.64
CA LEU A 39 3.54 1.13 -10.36
C LEU A 39 5.07 1.05 -10.26
N GLY A 40 5.69 -0.01 -10.78
CA GLY A 40 7.14 -0.15 -10.84
C GLY A 40 7.79 0.95 -11.70
N LYS A 41 7.20 1.26 -12.86
CA LYS A 41 7.66 2.34 -13.73
C LYS A 41 7.61 3.71 -13.03
N GLU A 42 6.58 3.97 -12.25
CA GLU A 42 6.48 5.22 -11.48
C GLU A 42 7.52 5.29 -10.36
N VAL A 43 7.87 4.18 -9.69
CA VAL A 43 8.97 4.14 -8.72
C VAL A 43 10.30 4.46 -9.39
N ASP A 44 10.59 3.89 -10.55
CA ASP A 44 11.81 4.17 -11.33
C ASP A 44 11.85 5.65 -11.75
N SER A 45 10.71 6.21 -12.18
CA SER A 45 10.58 7.63 -12.54
C SER A 45 10.88 8.55 -11.34
N LEU A 46 10.34 8.25 -10.15
CA LEU A 46 10.62 9.02 -8.93
C LEU A 46 12.10 9.00 -8.57
N ALA A 47 12.73 7.82 -8.61
CA ALA A 47 14.16 7.66 -8.35
C ALA A 47 15.01 8.45 -9.37
N GLN A 48 14.69 8.36 -10.65
CA GLN A 48 15.39 9.09 -11.70
C GLN A 48 15.29 10.61 -11.52
N ARG A 49 14.09 11.13 -11.21
CA ARG A 49 13.86 12.58 -10.99
C ARG A 49 14.60 13.08 -9.75
N PHE A 50 14.63 12.31 -8.68
CA PHE A 50 15.44 12.62 -7.50
C PHE A 50 16.91 12.67 -7.86
N ASN A 51 17.45 11.64 -8.51
CA ASN A 51 18.85 11.55 -8.89
C ASN A 51 19.31 12.70 -9.82
N GLN A 52 18.42 13.19 -10.69
CA GLN A 52 18.72 14.34 -11.56
C GLN A 52 18.82 15.67 -10.79
N THR A 53 18.09 15.81 -9.69
CA THR A 53 18.02 17.07 -8.92
C THR A 53 18.90 17.06 -7.66
N HIS A 54 19.45 15.89 -7.29
CA HIS A 54 20.29 15.71 -6.10
C HIS A 54 21.58 14.96 -6.47
N PRO A 55 22.54 15.62 -7.13
CA PRO A 55 23.71 14.96 -7.73
C PRO A 55 24.65 14.28 -6.71
N ASP A 56 24.55 14.65 -5.44
CA ASP A 56 25.35 14.03 -4.35
C ASP A 56 24.83 12.62 -3.95
N TYR A 57 23.64 12.24 -4.41
CA TYR A 57 22.97 10.99 -4.07
C TYR A 57 22.46 10.26 -5.32
N LYS A 58 22.36 8.93 -5.18
CA LYS A 58 21.80 8.06 -6.22
C LYS A 58 20.88 7.02 -5.58
N ILE A 59 19.58 7.21 -5.68
CA ILE A 59 18.62 6.16 -5.33
C ILE A 59 18.73 5.05 -6.34
N VAL A 60 18.88 3.81 -5.83
CA VAL A 60 18.97 2.58 -6.64
C VAL A 60 17.79 1.69 -6.28
N PRO A 61 16.63 1.85 -6.98
CA PRO A 61 15.46 1.03 -6.73
C PRO A 61 15.72 -0.41 -7.19
N THR A 62 15.26 -1.37 -6.39
CA THR A 62 15.37 -2.80 -6.71
C THR A 62 14.08 -3.50 -6.34
N TYR A 63 13.41 -4.07 -7.33
CA TYR A 63 12.24 -4.91 -7.12
C TYR A 63 12.65 -6.22 -6.43
N LYS A 64 11.94 -6.59 -5.34
CA LYS A 64 12.22 -7.76 -4.50
C LYS A 64 11.08 -8.76 -4.44
N GLY A 65 10.24 -8.80 -5.47
CA GLY A 65 9.04 -9.62 -5.48
C GLY A 65 7.88 -8.92 -4.78
N ASN A 66 6.82 -9.67 -4.51
CA ASN A 66 5.67 -9.14 -3.79
C ASN A 66 6.01 -8.75 -2.34
N TYR A 67 5.07 -8.15 -1.62
CA TYR A 67 5.29 -7.64 -0.26
C TYR A 67 5.85 -8.69 0.71
N GLU A 68 5.36 -9.93 0.67
CA GLU A 68 5.82 -11.01 1.56
C GLU A 68 7.25 -11.43 1.21
N GLN A 69 7.54 -11.57 -0.08
CA GLN A 69 8.89 -11.91 -0.57
C GLN A 69 9.90 -10.82 -0.23
N SER A 70 9.52 -9.54 -0.43
CA SER A 70 10.36 -8.39 -0.11
C SER A 70 10.63 -8.29 1.40
N LEU A 71 9.61 -8.48 2.24
CA LEU A 71 9.77 -8.48 3.70
C LEU A 71 10.68 -9.63 4.15
N ALA A 72 10.47 -10.84 3.62
CA ALA A 72 11.32 -11.99 3.92
C ALA A 72 12.78 -11.76 3.50
N ALA A 73 13.00 -11.19 2.30
CA ALA A 73 14.32 -10.81 1.82
C ALA A 73 14.96 -9.74 2.73
N GLY A 74 14.18 -8.75 3.18
CA GLY A 74 14.63 -7.73 4.12
C GLY A 74 15.09 -8.31 5.46
N ILE A 75 14.31 -9.22 6.05
CA ILE A 75 14.65 -9.93 7.29
C ILE A 75 15.95 -10.73 7.12
N ALA A 76 16.10 -11.46 6.01
CA ALA A 76 17.31 -12.22 5.71
C ALA A 76 18.54 -11.30 5.55
N ALA A 77 18.35 -10.16 4.88
CA ALA A 77 19.41 -9.17 4.66
C ALA A 77 19.85 -8.50 5.99
N VAL A 78 18.93 -8.22 6.91
CA VAL A 78 19.26 -7.74 8.25
C VAL A 78 20.15 -8.74 8.98
N ARG A 79 19.78 -10.02 8.98
CA ARG A 79 20.58 -11.10 9.64
C ARG A 79 21.97 -11.26 9.07
N SER A 80 22.15 -10.98 7.78
CA SER A 80 23.45 -11.08 7.09
C SER A 80 24.24 -9.76 7.03
N GLY A 81 23.75 -8.69 7.65
CA GLY A 81 24.37 -7.36 7.62
C GLY A 81 24.33 -6.68 6.24
N LYS A 82 23.43 -7.10 5.34
CA LYS A 82 23.31 -6.62 3.96
C LYS A 82 21.97 -5.91 3.68
N ALA A 83 21.33 -5.39 4.71
CA ALA A 83 20.08 -4.66 4.56
C ALA A 83 20.22 -3.46 3.61
N PRO A 84 19.19 -3.11 2.79
CA PRO A 84 19.19 -1.87 2.00
C PRO A 84 19.19 -0.64 2.92
N ALA A 85 19.31 0.55 2.35
CA ALA A 85 19.12 1.78 3.12
C ALA A 85 17.63 2.04 3.39
N VAL A 86 16.80 1.79 2.38
CA VAL A 86 15.33 1.94 2.45
C VAL A 86 14.67 0.63 2.04
N LEU A 87 13.73 0.17 2.86
CA LEU A 87 12.88 -1.00 2.60
C LEU A 87 11.43 -0.59 2.60
N GLN A 88 10.72 -0.86 1.49
CA GLN A 88 9.27 -0.76 1.46
C GLN A 88 8.65 -1.97 2.15
N VAL A 89 7.80 -1.73 3.14
CA VAL A 89 7.09 -2.79 3.87
C VAL A 89 5.60 -2.45 3.91
N TYR A 90 4.77 -3.44 3.54
CA TYR A 90 3.32 -3.26 3.59
C TYR A 90 2.80 -3.16 5.03
N GLU A 91 1.60 -2.61 5.19
CA GLU A 91 1.06 -2.13 6.47
C GLU A 91 1.06 -3.21 7.57
N VAL A 92 0.73 -4.45 7.24
CA VAL A 92 0.70 -5.54 8.23
C VAL A 92 2.08 -5.99 8.70
N GLY A 93 3.15 -5.54 8.05
CA GLY A 93 4.52 -5.74 8.50
C GLY A 93 4.95 -4.76 9.61
N THR A 94 4.14 -3.73 9.92
CA THR A 94 4.51 -2.65 10.84
C THR A 94 4.93 -3.14 12.22
N ALA A 95 4.13 -4.01 12.88
CA ALA A 95 4.48 -4.53 14.20
C ALA A 95 5.79 -5.34 14.18
N THR A 96 6.02 -6.13 13.13
CA THR A 96 7.27 -6.89 12.94
C THR A 96 8.48 -5.94 12.80
N MET A 97 8.34 -4.89 11.99
CA MET A 97 9.41 -3.91 11.81
C MET A 97 9.72 -3.14 13.10
N MET A 98 8.70 -2.72 13.83
CA MET A 98 8.85 -2.05 15.13
C MET A 98 9.61 -2.92 16.14
N ALA A 99 9.29 -4.22 16.20
CA ALA A 99 9.92 -5.16 17.11
C ALA A 99 11.34 -5.58 16.68
N SER A 100 11.71 -5.40 15.41
CA SER A 100 12.96 -5.92 14.84
C SER A 100 14.23 -5.29 15.40
N GLN A 101 14.15 -4.08 15.99
CA GLN A 101 15.28 -3.24 16.41
C GLN A 101 16.27 -2.91 15.27
N ALA A 102 15.95 -3.24 14.03
CA ALA A 102 16.80 -3.08 12.84
C ALA A 102 16.55 -1.78 12.07
N ILE A 103 15.67 -0.91 12.59
CA ILE A 103 15.23 0.31 11.92
C ILE A 103 15.71 1.57 12.66
N VAL A 104 15.83 2.67 11.91
CA VAL A 104 15.96 4.02 12.46
C VAL A 104 14.62 4.72 12.24
N PRO A 105 13.93 5.20 13.28
CA PRO A 105 12.67 5.93 13.10
C PRO A 105 12.85 7.15 12.20
N VAL A 106 11.91 7.38 11.31
CA VAL A 106 12.00 8.47 10.31
C VAL A 106 12.20 9.84 10.97
N HIS A 107 11.46 10.15 12.05
CA HIS A 107 11.65 11.39 12.77
C HIS A 107 13.10 11.57 13.28
N GLN A 108 13.79 10.47 13.68
CA GLN A 108 15.18 10.51 14.09
C GLN A 108 16.13 10.72 12.92
N VAL A 109 15.85 10.09 11.76
CA VAL A 109 16.65 10.28 10.52
C VAL A 109 16.68 11.75 10.11
N PHE A 110 15.55 12.42 10.08
CA PHE A 110 15.45 13.84 9.76
C PHE A 110 16.17 14.73 10.78
N LYS A 111 16.00 14.43 12.08
CA LYS A 111 16.68 15.14 13.15
C LYS A 111 18.20 15.05 13.02
N ASP A 112 18.73 13.84 12.80
CA ASP A 112 20.17 13.60 12.70
C ASP A 112 20.76 14.19 11.41
N ALA A 113 19.98 14.24 10.33
CA ALA A 113 20.34 14.90 9.07
C ALA A 113 20.30 16.43 9.14
N GLY A 114 19.72 17.01 10.19
CA GLY A 114 19.51 18.45 10.33
C GLY A 114 18.50 19.02 9.31
N ILE A 115 17.59 18.18 8.80
CA ILE A 115 16.57 18.57 7.82
C ILE A 115 15.26 18.79 8.56
N PRO A 116 14.58 19.96 8.37
CA PRO A 116 13.27 20.21 8.96
C PRO A 116 12.26 19.16 8.53
N PHE A 117 11.49 18.64 9.48
CA PHE A 117 10.48 17.63 9.26
C PHE A 117 9.19 17.97 10.01
N ASP A 118 8.12 18.19 9.26
CA ASP A 118 6.79 18.39 9.83
C ASP A 118 5.94 17.12 9.63
N GLU A 119 5.79 16.35 10.69
CA GLU A 119 4.99 15.12 10.68
C GLU A 119 3.49 15.39 10.44
N LYS A 120 3.02 16.61 10.76
CA LYS A 120 1.61 17.02 10.59
C LYS A 120 1.24 17.26 9.13
N GLN A 121 2.20 17.31 8.21
CA GLN A 121 1.92 17.39 6.78
C GLN A 121 1.21 16.15 6.24
N PHE A 122 1.41 14.99 6.87
CA PHE A 122 0.81 13.73 6.44
C PHE A 122 -0.66 13.65 6.85
N VAL A 123 -1.46 12.98 6.03
CA VAL A 123 -2.88 12.73 6.32
C VAL A 123 -2.99 11.96 7.64
N PRO A 124 -3.74 12.47 8.64
CA PRO A 124 -3.72 11.92 10.00
C PRO A 124 -4.05 10.43 10.12
N THR A 125 -5.02 9.94 9.34
CA THR A 125 -5.40 8.51 9.32
C THR A 125 -4.28 7.61 8.79
N VAL A 126 -3.46 8.12 7.86
CA VAL A 126 -2.31 7.39 7.31
C VAL A 126 -1.12 7.48 8.27
N ALA A 127 -0.80 8.69 8.75
CA ALA A 127 0.30 8.91 9.69
C ALA A 127 0.09 8.13 11.00
N GLY A 128 -1.13 8.12 11.54
CA GLY A 128 -1.46 7.41 12.78
C GLY A 128 -1.19 5.92 12.73
N TYR A 129 -1.28 5.31 11.55
CA TYR A 129 -0.93 3.90 11.38
C TYR A 129 0.57 3.65 11.55
N TYR A 130 1.43 4.57 11.10
CA TYR A 130 2.88 4.44 11.05
C TYR A 130 3.61 5.22 12.16
N SER A 131 2.89 5.68 13.17
CA SER A 131 3.45 6.42 14.30
C SER A 131 3.55 5.54 15.55
N ASP A 132 4.46 5.90 16.45
CA ASP A 132 4.57 5.29 17.79
C ASP A 132 3.45 5.77 18.73
N SER A 133 3.50 5.35 19.99
CA SER A 133 2.53 5.75 21.02
C SER A 133 2.59 7.25 21.39
N LYS A 134 3.65 7.96 20.98
CA LYS A 134 3.83 9.40 21.16
C LYS A 134 3.38 10.20 19.95
N GLY A 135 2.92 9.54 18.90
CA GLY A 135 2.52 10.14 17.63
C GLY A 135 3.68 10.50 16.71
N GLN A 136 4.91 10.01 16.98
CA GLN A 136 6.08 10.26 16.15
C GLN A 136 6.17 9.21 15.03
N LEU A 137 6.39 9.65 13.78
CA LEU A 137 6.51 8.77 12.62
C LEU A 137 7.74 7.84 12.71
N ILE A 138 7.49 6.54 12.65
CA ILE A 138 8.52 5.49 12.63
C ILE A 138 8.93 5.17 11.20
N SER A 139 7.96 5.12 10.28
CA SER A 139 8.18 4.95 8.85
C SER A 139 7.42 5.99 8.06
N GLN A 140 7.89 6.32 6.86
CA GLN A 140 7.23 7.32 6.05
C GLN A 140 6.10 6.70 5.20
N PRO A 141 4.87 7.22 5.27
CA PRO A 141 3.82 6.85 4.33
C PRO A 141 4.31 7.00 2.87
N PHE A 142 3.96 6.05 2.02
CA PHE A 142 4.38 6.08 0.62
C PHE A 142 3.22 5.76 -0.33
N ASN A 143 2.82 4.50 -0.39
CA ASN A 143 1.75 4.04 -1.28
C ASN A 143 0.59 3.49 -0.46
N SER A 144 -0.07 4.36 0.27
CA SER A 144 -1.27 4.00 1.04
C SER A 144 -2.48 3.88 0.13
N SER A 145 -3.28 2.84 0.34
CA SER A 145 -4.50 2.56 -0.40
C SER A 145 -5.66 2.24 0.54
N THR A 146 -6.85 2.10 -0.02
CA THR A 146 -8.00 1.47 0.62
C THR A 146 -8.71 0.61 -0.41
N PRO A 147 -9.43 -0.47 -0.05
CA PRO A 147 -10.20 -1.20 -1.04
C PRO A 147 -11.33 -0.33 -1.55
N VAL A 148 -11.59 -0.43 -2.84
CA VAL A 148 -12.73 0.22 -3.51
C VAL A 148 -13.39 -0.79 -4.45
N LEU A 149 -14.59 -0.46 -4.91
CA LEU A 149 -15.30 -1.25 -5.91
C LEU A 149 -15.04 -0.65 -7.29
N TYR A 150 -14.63 -1.50 -8.24
CA TYR A 150 -14.60 -1.16 -9.66
C TYR A 150 -15.68 -1.97 -10.40
N TYR A 151 -16.33 -1.35 -11.37
CA TYR A 151 -17.36 -2.02 -12.15
C TYR A 151 -17.31 -1.62 -13.63
N ASN A 152 -17.67 -2.58 -14.51
CA ASN A 152 -17.71 -2.41 -15.95
C ASN A 152 -19.04 -1.78 -16.36
N LYS A 153 -19.03 -0.47 -16.68
CA LYS A 153 -20.22 0.29 -17.05
C LYS A 153 -20.88 -0.24 -18.31
N ASP A 154 -20.09 -0.70 -19.29
CA ASP A 154 -20.60 -1.24 -20.53
C ASP A 154 -21.32 -2.59 -20.30
N ALA A 155 -20.75 -3.44 -19.43
CA ALA A 155 -21.38 -4.68 -19.01
C ALA A 155 -22.67 -4.43 -18.20
N PHE A 156 -22.68 -3.43 -17.30
CA PHE A 156 -23.88 -3.02 -16.57
C PHE A 156 -25.00 -2.65 -17.53
N LYS A 157 -24.71 -1.78 -18.50
CA LYS A 157 -25.69 -1.38 -19.52
C LYS A 157 -26.23 -2.59 -20.30
N LYS A 158 -25.36 -3.52 -20.72
CA LYS A 158 -25.75 -4.75 -21.42
C LYS A 158 -26.64 -5.64 -20.56
N ALA A 159 -26.40 -5.69 -19.25
CA ALA A 159 -27.18 -6.46 -18.28
C ALA A 159 -28.50 -5.78 -17.86
N GLY A 160 -28.78 -4.58 -18.36
CA GLY A 160 -29.98 -3.80 -17.98
C GLY A 160 -29.83 -3.09 -16.62
N LEU A 161 -28.61 -3.00 -16.09
CA LEU A 161 -28.28 -2.27 -14.87
C LEU A 161 -27.95 -0.81 -15.19
N ASN A 162 -28.09 0.07 -14.19
CA ASN A 162 -27.72 1.47 -14.35
C ASN A 162 -26.17 1.62 -14.30
N PRO A 163 -25.53 2.06 -15.41
CA PRO A 163 -24.07 2.20 -15.47
C PRO A 163 -23.50 3.32 -14.58
N ASP A 164 -24.34 4.19 -14.04
CA ASP A 164 -23.92 5.32 -13.20
C ASP A 164 -24.24 5.11 -11.70
N GLN A 165 -24.71 3.92 -11.33
CA GLN A 165 -25.05 3.55 -9.96
C GLN A 165 -24.34 2.23 -9.58
N PRO A 166 -23.13 2.30 -8.99
CA PRO A 166 -22.49 1.10 -8.44
C PRO A 166 -23.29 0.56 -7.25
N PRO A 167 -23.27 -0.76 -7.00
CA PRO A 167 -23.94 -1.34 -5.84
C PRO A 167 -23.39 -0.75 -4.53
N LYS A 168 -24.28 -0.36 -3.63
CA LYS A 168 -23.95 0.24 -2.33
C LYS A 168 -23.95 -0.78 -1.20
N THR A 169 -24.78 -1.80 -1.34
CA THR A 169 -24.88 -2.87 -0.34
C THR A 169 -24.38 -4.19 -0.90
N TRP A 170 -24.00 -5.11 -0.03
CA TRP A 170 -23.61 -6.44 -0.44
C TRP A 170 -24.76 -7.20 -1.11
N GLN A 171 -25.99 -6.92 -0.72
CA GLN A 171 -27.18 -7.50 -1.37
C GLN A 171 -27.37 -6.98 -2.80
N GLU A 172 -27.16 -5.67 -3.01
CA GLU A 172 -27.18 -5.08 -4.36
C GLU A 172 -26.06 -5.67 -5.21
N LEU A 173 -24.83 -5.81 -4.66
CA LEU A 173 -23.71 -6.42 -5.38
C LEU A 173 -24.03 -7.86 -5.81
N ALA A 174 -24.64 -8.67 -4.94
CA ALA A 174 -25.03 -10.04 -5.28
C ALA A 174 -26.07 -10.07 -6.40
N THR A 175 -27.04 -9.14 -6.38
CA THR A 175 -28.05 -9.00 -7.41
C THR A 175 -27.44 -8.59 -8.75
N ASP A 176 -26.55 -7.61 -8.76
CA ASP A 176 -25.87 -7.12 -9.96
C ASP A 176 -24.93 -8.18 -10.54
N ALA A 177 -24.19 -8.90 -9.68
CA ALA A 177 -23.33 -10.01 -10.11
C ALA A 177 -24.12 -11.11 -10.82
N ALA A 178 -25.29 -11.49 -10.29
CA ALA A 178 -26.18 -12.46 -10.92
C ALA A 178 -26.73 -11.95 -12.28
N ALA A 179 -27.09 -10.66 -12.37
CA ALA A 179 -27.55 -10.06 -13.63
C ALA A 179 -26.43 -10.03 -14.69
N LEU A 180 -25.21 -9.71 -14.31
CA LEU A 180 -24.04 -9.74 -15.17
C LEU A 180 -23.76 -11.16 -15.70
N ARG A 181 -23.82 -12.17 -14.83
CA ARG A 181 -23.74 -13.58 -15.24
C ARG A 181 -24.82 -13.96 -16.26
N LYS A 182 -26.06 -13.58 -15.99
CA LYS A 182 -27.19 -13.84 -16.88
C LYS A 182 -27.05 -13.14 -18.24
N SER A 183 -26.36 -11.99 -18.28
CA SER A 183 -26.10 -11.27 -19.56
C SER A 183 -24.97 -11.88 -20.39
N GLY A 184 -24.33 -12.95 -19.92
CA GLY A 184 -23.31 -13.72 -20.63
C GLY A 184 -21.87 -13.44 -20.20
N MET A 185 -21.64 -12.72 -19.09
CA MET A 185 -20.28 -12.60 -18.53
C MET A 185 -19.82 -13.92 -17.91
N SER A 186 -18.52 -14.23 -18.01
CA SER A 186 -17.96 -15.44 -17.41
C SER A 186 -17.96 -15.40 -15.88
N CYS A 187 -17.98 -14.18 -15.29
CA CYS A 187 -17.97 -13.99 -13.86
C CYS A 187 -18.69 -12.67 -13.52
N GLY A 188 -19.49 -12.65 -12.46
CA GLY A 188 -20.16 -11.43 -11.97
C GLY A 188 -19.23 -10.60 -11.11
N TYR A 189 -18.66 -11.21 -10.09
CA TYR A 189 -17.82 -10.55 -9.08
C TYR A 189 -16.56 -11.35 -8.76
N VAL A 190 -15.47 -10.62 -8.54
CA VAL A 190 -14.19 -11.11 -8.00
C VAL A 190 -13.69 -10.19 -6.88
N SER A 191 -12.82 -10.71 -6.01
CA SER A 191 -12.17 -9.92 -4.96
C SER A 191 -10.67 -10.16 -4.97
N GLY A 192 -9.89 -9.11 -5.08
CA GLY A 192 -8.47 -9.15 -4.74
C GLY A 192 -8.27 -9.16 -3.22
N TRP A 193 -7.08 -9.53 -2.75
CA TRP A 193 -6.66 -9.41 -1.36
C TRP A 193 -7.73 -9.80 -0.34
N GLN A 194 -8.29 -11.02 -0.47
CA GLN A 194 -9.52 -11.42 0.23
C GLN A 194 -9.44 -11.27 1.76
N GLY A 195 -8.33 -11.60 2.40
CA GLY A 195 -8.16 -11.41 3.85
C GLY A 195 -8.28 -9.94 4.25
N TRP A 196 -7.61 -9.05 3.52
CA TRP A 196 -7.64 -7.62 3.76
C TRP A 196 -9.02 -6.99 3.45
N ILE A 197 -9.65 -7.38 2.35
CA ILE A 197 -10.93 -6.81 1.89
C ILE A 197 -12.11 -7.41 2.65
N GLN A 198 -12.22 -8.75 2.68
CA GLN A 198 -13.42 -9.45 3.14
C GLN A 198 -13.44 -9.69 4.66
N ILE A 199 -12.30 -9.57 5.34
CA ILE A 199 -12.22 -9.71 6.80
C ILE A 199 -11.86 -8.38 7.46
N GLU A 200 -10.69 -7.81 7.16
CA GLU A 200 -10.17 -6.64 7.87
C GLU A 200 -10.97 -5.38 7.55
N ASN A 201 -11.10 -5.03 6.27
CA ASN A 201 -11.87 -3.85 5.84
C ASN A 201 -13.36 -4.03 6.00
N PHE A 202 -13.89 -5.24 5.76
CA PHE A 202 -15.28 -5.53 6.08
C PHE A 202 -15.57 -5.25 7.56
N SER A 203 -14.72 -5.73 8.48
CA SER A 203 -14.90 -5.49 9.91
C SER A 203 -14.87 -3.99 10.23
N ALA A 204 -13.85 -3.26 9.78
CA ALA A 204 -13.75 -1.82 10.03
C ALA A 204 -14.94 -1.02 9.45
N TRP A 205 -15.35 -1.36 8.23
CA TRP A 205 -16.48 -0.72 7.53
C TRP A 205 -17.82 -0.91 8.25
N HIS A 206 -17.92 -1.97 9.08
CA HIS A 206 -19.08 -2.29 9.91
C HIS A 206 -18.88 -1.99 11.41
N ALA A 207 -17.85 -1.20 11.75
CA ALA A 207 -17.52 -0.86 13.15
C ALA A 207 -17.31 -2.10 14.05
N LEU A 208 -16.64 -3.11 13.54
CA LEU A 208 -16.30 -4.35 14.23
C LEU A 208 -14.78 -4.47 14.40
N PRO A 209 -14.30 -4.92 15.57
CA PRO A 209 -12.88 -5.22 15.73
C PRO A 209 -12.50 -6.52 15.01
N VAL A 210 -11.24 -6.61 14.62
CA VAL A 210 -10.58 -7.85 14.14
C VAL A 210 -9.92 -8.56 15.31
N ALA A 211 -9.44 -7.80 16.31
CA ALA A 211 -8.80 -8.30 17.51
C ALA A 211 -9.09 -7.37 18.70
N THR A 212 -8.87 -7.88 19.90
CA THR A 212 -8.88 -7.11 21.15
C THR A 212 -7.74 -6.09 21.18
N GLU A 213 -7.59 -5.33 22.26
CA GLU A 213 -6.55 -4.30 22.42
C GLU A 213 -6.56 -3.28 21.27
N ASN A 214 -7.77 -2.86 20.83
CA ASN A 214 -7.95 -1.97 19.68
C ASN A 214 -7.16 -2.44 18.45
N ASN A 215 -7.32 -3.70 18.06
CA ASN A 215 -6.57 -4.36 16.98
C ASN A 215 -5.05 -4.35 17.21
N GLY A 216 -4.62 -4.49 18.45
CA GLY A 216 -3.20 -4.57 18.85
C GLY A 216 -2.51 -3.21 19.02
N PHE A 217 -3.22 -2.08 18.94
CA PHE A 217 -2.62 -0.78 19.20
C PHE A 217 -2.30 -0.55 20.68
N ASP A 218 -3.06 -1.14 21.60
CA ASP A 218 -2.94 -0.92 23.03
C ASP A 218 -2.07 -1.97 23.74
N GLY A 219 -1.71 -3.06 23.08
CA GLY A 219 -0.86 -4.08 23.71
C GLY A 219 -0.56 -5.31 22.86
N LEU A 220 0.38 -6.09 23.36
CA LEU A 220 0.82 -7.35 22.74
C LEU A 220 -0.06 -8.56 23.12
N ASP A 221 -0.98 -8.38 24.06
CA ASP A 221 -1.87 -9.43 24.54
C ASP A 221 -3.15 -9.57 23.68
N ALA A 222 -3.16 -8.92 22.52
CA ALA A 222 -4.29 -8.94 21.58
C ALA A 222 -4.66 -10.37 21.16
N VAL A 223 -5.95 -10.61 21.04
CA VAL A 223 -6.56 -11.88 20.63
C VAL A 223 -7.49 -11.61 19.45
N LEU A 224 -7.34 -12.38 18.37
CA LEU A 224 -8.23 -12.30 17.21
C LEU A 224 -9.65 -12.70 17.57
N GLU A 225 -10.63 -12.01 16.99
CA GLU A 225 -12.06 -12.24 17.28
C GLU A 225 -12.98 -11.99 16.07
N PHE A 226 -12.46 -12.11 14.84
CA PHE A 226 -13.23 -11.85 13.61
C PHE A 226 -14.15 -13.01 13.18
N ASN A 227 -14.39 -13.99 14.05
CA ASN A 227 -15.34 -15.11 13.85
C ASN A 227 -16.72 -14.84 14.48
N LYS A 228 -17.11 -13.58 14.55
CA LYS A 228 -18.42 -13.17 15.11
C LYS A 228 -19.54 -13.29 14.05
N PRO A 229 -20.81 -13.31 14.48
CA PRO A 229 -21.94 -13.56 13.58
C PRO A 229 -22.01 -12.67 12.33
N VAL A 230 -21.60 -11.42 12.41
CA VAL A 230 -21.64 -10.51 11.25
C VAL A 230 -20.59 -10.89 10.20
N GLN A 231 -19.34 -11.16 10.63
CA GLN A 231 -18.28 -11.60 9.72
C GLN A 231 -18.61 -12.99 9.11
N VAL A 232 -19.11 -13.91 9.93
CA VAL A 232 -19.53 -15.25 9.45
C VAL A 232 -20.62 -15.11 8.39
N ARG A 233 -21.69 -14.36 8.66
CA ARG A 233 -22.79 -14.13 7.71
C ARG A 233 -22.30 -13.52 6.38
N HIS A 234 -21.30 -12.64 6.43
CA HIS A 234 -20.69 -12.09 5.22
C HIS A 234 -20.01 -13.18 4.38
N ILE A 235 -19.24 -14.05 4.99
CA ILE A 235 -18.58 -15.16 4.26
C ILE A 235 -19.60 -16.19 3.78
N GLU A 236 -20.69 -16.45 4.53
CA GLU A 236 -21.82 -17.29 4.09
C GLU A 236 -22.47 -16.74 2.83
N MET A 237 -22.66 -15.42 2.74
CA MET A 237 -23.19 -14.77 1.54
C MET A 237 -22.25 -14.95 0.34
N LEU A 238 -20.94 -14.73 0.52
CA LEU A 238 -19.95 -14.93 -0.55
C LEU A 238 -19.87 -16.40 -0.97
N GLU A 239 -19.96 -17.35 -0.03
CA GLU A 239 -20.04 -18.79 -0.32
C GLU A 239 -21.28 -19.11 -1.18
N ALA A 240 -22.43 -18.56 -0.81
CA ALA A 240 -23.66 -18.75 -1.59
C ALA A 240 -23.54 -18.18 -3.02
N MET A 241 -22.90 -17.03 -3.19
CA MET A 241 -22.60 -16.48 -4.50
C MET A 241 -21.60 -17.35 -5.28
N ASN A 242 -20.60 -17.90 -4.60
CA ASN A 242 -19.61 -18.78 -5.22
C ASN A 242 -20.25 -20.07 -5.73
N LYS A 243 -21.14 -20.69 -4.95
CA LYS A 243 -21.89 -21.88 -5.35
C LYS A 243 -22.79 -21.66 -6.58
N LYS A 244 -23.27 -20.41 -6.79
CA LYS A 244 -24.06 -20.02 -7.97
C LYS A 244 -23.18 -19.60 -9.17
N GLY A 245 -21.88 -19.41 -8.96
CA GLY A 245 -20.97 -18.87 -9.97
C GLY A 245 -21.04 -17.36 -10.14
N ASP A 246 -21.73 -16.64 -9.26
CA ASP A 246 -21.85 -15.17 -9.28
C ASP A 246 -20.58 -14.50 -8.70
N PHE A 247 -19.95 -15.13 -7.73
CA PHE A 247 -18.61 -14.82 -7.24
C PHE A 247 -17.64 -15.92 -7.66
N THR A 248 -16.45 -15.52 -8.11
CA THR A 248 -15.40 -16.47 -8.49
C THR A 248 -14.09 -16.09 -7.82
N TYR A 249 -13.42 -17.07 -7.22
CA TYR A 249 -12.11 -16.92 -6.62
C TYR A 249 -11.01 -17.17 -7.65
N PHE A 250 -10.03 -16.25 -7.77
CA PHE A 250 -8.94 -16.33 -8.74
C PHE A 250 -7.54 -16.10 -8.16
N GLY A 251 -7.40 -16.08 -6.86
CA GLY A 251 -6.09 -15.87 -6.23
C GLY A 251 -6.16 -14.97 -5.00
N ARG A 252 -5.03 -14.89 -4.30
CA ARG A 252 -4.96 -14.25 -2.97
C ARG A 252 -4.71 -12.76 -3.02
N LYS A 253 -4.14 -12.23 -4.11
CA LYS A 253 -3.62 -10.85 -4.22
C LYS A 253 -4.28 -10.08 -5.35
N ASP A 254 -3.51 -9.65 -6.35
CA ASP A 254 -4.01 -8.83 -7.46
C ASP A 254 -4.47 -9.64 -8.67
N GLU A 255 -4.26 -10.95 -8.69
CA GLU A 255 -4.65 -11.83 -9.81
C GLU A 255 -6.15 -11.67 -10.19
N PRO A 256 -7.09 -11.52 -9.24
CA PRO A 256 -8.49 -11.27 -9.56
C PRO A 256 -8.73 -9.94 -10.31
N THR A 257 -7.92 -8.91 -10.06
CA THR A 257 -8.04 -7.62 -10.75
C THR A 257 -7.80 -7.76 -12.26
N ALA A 258 -6.90 -8.65 -12.66
CA ALA A 258 -6.66 -8.97 -14.07
C ALA A 258 -7.93 -9.54 -14.75
N LYS A 259 -8.73 -10.32 -14.04
CA LYS A 259 -10.02 -10.84 -14.55
C LYS A 259 -11.03 -9.73 -14.80
N PHE A 260 -10.94 -8.66 -14.03
CA PHE A 260 -11.78 -7.49 -14.23
C PHE A 260 -11.31 -6.68 -15.46
N TYR A 261 -10.06 -6.21 -15.50
CA TYR A 261 -9.63 -5.34 -16.60
C TYR A 261 -9.53 -6.06 -17.96
N ASN A 262 -9.45 -7.38 -17.99
CA ASN A 262 -9.57 -8.18 -19.20
C ASN A 262 -11.04 -8.34 -19.68
N GLY A 263 -12.02 -7.93 -18.87
CA GLY A 263 -13.43 -8.01 -19.20
C GLY A 263 -14.09 -9.36 -18.89
N ASP A 264 -13.41 -10.26 -18.18
CA ASP A 264 -13.95 -11.56 -17.77
C ASP A 264 -15.03 -11.40 -16.69
N CYS A 265 -14.81 -10.49 -15.74
CA CYS A 265 -15.68 -10.21 -14.58
C CYS A 265 -16.22 -8.78 -14.63
N GLY A 266 -17.47 -8.60 -14.22
CA GLY A 266 -18.15 -7.30 -14.30
C GLY A 266 -17.92 -6.38 -13.13
N ILE A 267 -17.61 -6.94 -11.95
CA ILE A 267 -17.34 -6.20 -10.71
C ILE A 267 -16.08 -6.77 -10.05
N THR A 268 -15.25 -5.90 -9.50
CA THR A 268 -14.17 -6.30 -8.60
C THR A 268 -14.08 -5.39 -7.39
N THR A 269 -13.74 -5.94 -6.22
CA THR A 269 -13.20 -5.15 -5.11
C THR A 269 -11.70 -5.35 -5.07
N ALA A 270 -10.96 -4.26 -5.12
CA ALA A 270 -9.51 -4.26 -5.21
C ALA A 270 -8.93 -3.00 -4.55
N SER A 271 -7.61 -2.95 -4.41
CA SER A 271 -6.91 -1.76 -3.94
C SER A 271 -7.21 -0.54 -4.83
N SER A 272 -7.32 0.64 -4.24
CA SER A 272 -7.35 1.89 -5.01
C SER A 272 -6.11 2.07 -5.89
N GLY A 273 -4.95 1.48 -5.49
CA GLY A 273 -3.73 1.44 -6.29
C GLY A 273 -3.82 0.57 -7.55
N SER A 274 -4.83 -0.28 -7.67
CA SER A 274 -5.08 -1.04 -8.92
C SER A 274 -5.58 -0.17 -10.07
N LEU A 275 -5.93 1.10 -9.79
CA LEU A 275 -6.46 2.03 -10.79
C LEU A 275 -5.49 2.27 -11.96
N ALA A 276 -4.18 2.29 -11.70
CA ALA A 276 -3.16 2.45 -12.74
C ALA A 276 -3.26 1.36 -13.81
N ASP A 277 -3.28 0.10 -13.38
CA ASP A 277 -3.39 -1.04 -14.29
C ASP A 277 -4.75 -1.11 -14.95
N ILE A 278 -5.83 -0.85 -14.21
CA ILE A 278 -7.19 -0.82 -14.77
C ILE A 278 -7.30 0.24 -15.89
N ARG A 279 -6.76 1.45 -15.69
CA ARG A 279 -6.72 2.49 -16.73
C ARG A 279 -5.90 2.08 -17.95
N HIS A 280 -4.80 1.37 -17.73
CA HIS A 280 -3.92 0.95 -18.80
C HIS A 280 -4.49 -0.19 -19.63
N TYR A 281 -5.05 -1.21 -18.98
CA TYR A 281 -5.43 -2.47 -19.63
C TYR A 281 -6.92 -2.56 -20.00
N ALA A 282 -7.84 -1.96 -19.24
CA ALA A 282 -9.27 -2.06 -19.55
C ALA A 282 -9.62 -1.39 -20.88
N LYS A 283 -10.36 -2.12 -21.74
CA LYS A 283 -10.84 -1.65 -23.06
C LYS A 283 -12.34 -1.33 -23.03
N PHE A 284 -12.88 -1.05 -21.86
CA PHE A 284 -14.28 -0.70 -21.62
C PHE A 284 -14.38 0.48 -20.67
N ASN A 285 -15.52 1.14 -20.62
CA ASN A 285 -15.80 2.18 -19.64
C ASN A 285 -16.03 1.54 -18.26
N PHE A 286 -15.31 2.02 -17.24
CA PHE A 286 -15.48 1.56 -15.87
C PHE A 286 -15.84 2.70 -14.93
N GLY A 287 -16.40 2.35 -13.79
CA GLY A 287 -16.66 3.26 -12.69
C GLY A 287 -16.00 2.78 -11.42
N VAL A 288 -15.92 3.68 -10.44
CA VAL A 288 -15.38 3.41 -9.09
C VAL A 288 -16.49 3.72 -8.08
N GLY A 289 -16.70 2.82 -7.13
CA GLY A 289 -17.64 2.97 -6.02
C GLY A 289 -16.95 2.74 -4.68
N MET A 290 -17.61 3.15 -3.59
CA MET A 290 -17.20 2.75 -2.25
C MET A 290 -17.40 1.24 -2.07
N MET A 291 -16.72 0.67 -1.09
CA MET A 291 -16.99 -0.71 -0.66
C MET A 291 -18.47 -0.87 -0.29
N PRO A 292 -19.10 -1.97 -0.71
CA PRO A 292 -20.46 -2.28 -0.26
C PRO A 292 -20.49 -2.50 1.26
N TYR A 293 -21.65 -2.29 1.86
CA TYR A 293 -21.88 -2.55 3.27
C TYR A 293 -23.13 -3.41 3.51
N ASP A 294 -23.21 -4.05 4.67
CA ASP A 294 -24.39 -4.75 5.14
C ASP A 294 -25.30 -3.71 5.84
N ASP A 295 -26.41 -3.33 5.21
CA ASP A 295 -27.34 -2.32 5.68
C ASP A 295 -28.16 -2.76 6.91
N THR A 296 -28.07 -4.05 7.27
CA THR A 296 -28.65 -4.56 8.52
C THR A 296 -27.77 -4.27 9.74
N VAL A 297 -26.51 -3.87 9.54
CA VAL A 297 -25.57 -3.53 10.62
C VAL A 297 -25.72 -2.07 10.98
N LYS A 298 -26.25 -1.82 12.18
CA LYS A 298 -26.46 -0.45 12.67
C LYS A 298 -25.14 0.34 12.75
N GLY A 299 -25.13 1.50 12.13
CA GLY A 299 -23.98 2.40 12.13
C GLY A 299 -23.01 2.21 10.94
N ALA A 300 -23.18 1.15 10.15
CA ALA A 300 -22.43 0.99 8.90
C ALA A 300 -22.97 1.99 7.83
N PRO A 301 -22.11 2.42 6.89
CA PRO A 301 -20.66 2.22 6.86
C PRO A 301 -19.91 3.13 7.84
N GLN A 302 -18.76 2.69 8.36
CA GLN A 302 -17.90 3.44 9.29
C GLN A 302 -16.75 4.12 8.53
N ASN A 303 -15.55 3.61 8.58
CA ASN A 303 -14.39 4.03 7.80
C ASN A 303 -13.61 2.79 7.34
N ALA A 304 -12.87 2.93 6.24
CA ALA A 304 -11.98 1.87 5.76
C ALA A 304 -10.63 1.92 6.47
N LEU A 305 -9.93 0.79 6.49
CA LEU A 305 -8.52 0.69 6.87
C LEU A 305 -7.64 0.97 5.67
N ILE A 306 -6.45 1.55 5.94
CA ILE A 306 -5.43 1.63 4.91
C ILE A 306 -4.87 0.25 4.60
N GLY A 307 -4.39 0.14 3.37
CA GLY A 307 -3.46 -0.87 2.90
C GLY A 307 -2.25 -0.22 2.26
N GLY A 308 -1.50 -0.99 1.48
CA GLY A 308 -0.31 -0.50 0.83
C GLY A 308 0.90 -0.53 1.75
N ALA A 309 1.80 0.43 1.63
CA ALA A 309 3.10 0.34 2.30
C ALA A 309 3.67 1.69 2.72
N SER A 310 4.65 1.61 3.61
CA SER A 310 5.50 2.71 4.04
C SER A 310 6.98 2.40 3.80
N LEU A 311 7.82 3.42 3.86
CA LEU A 311 9.27 3.32 3.70
C LEU A 311 9.96 3.28 5.06
N TRP A 312 10.76 2.26 5.27
CA TRP A 312 11.49 1.99 6.50
C TRP A 312 12.98 2.23 6.29
N VAL A 313 13.61 3.00 7.18
CA VAL A 313 15.05 3.25 7.14
C VAL A 313 15.76 2.19 7.96
N MET A 314 16.69 1.48 7.33
CA MET A 314 17.39 0.38 7.97
C MET A 314 18.66 0.86 8.67
N LYS A 315 18.97 0.28 9.85
CA LYS A 315 20.20 0.56 10.61
C LYS A 315 21.46 0.14 9.85
N GLY A 316 22.60 0.64 10.32
CA GLY A 316 23.94 0.25 9.85
C GLY A 316 24.41 0.98 8.60
N LYS A 317 23.90 2.19 8.34
CA LYS A 317 24.36 3.07 7.27
C LYS A 317 25.17 4.23 7.85
N ASP A 318 26.00 4.84 7.01
CA ASP A 318 26.74 6.05 7.36
C ASP A 318 25.86 7.31 7.35
N ALA A 319 26.40 8.41 7.88
CA ALA A 319 25.67 9.67 7.97
C ALA A 319 25.31 10.26 6.60
N ALA A 320 26.15 10.07 5.57
CA ALA A 320 25.90 10.56 4.23
C ALA A 320 24.70 9.82 3.61
N THR A 321 24.64 8.50 3.77
CA THR A 321 23.50 7.67 3.33
C THR A 321 22.21 8.11 4.03
N TYR A 322 22.21 8.30 5.36
CA TYR A 322 21.01 8.74 6.08
C TYR A 322 20.56 10.14 5.68
N LYS A 323 21.50 11.06 5.40
CA LYS A 323 21.14 12.38 4.88
C LYS A 323 20.47 12.28 3.52
N GLY A 324 21.01 11.48 2.61
CA GLY A 324 20.39 11.27 1.29
C GLY A 324 19.02 10.58 1.39
N VAL A 325 18.84 9.65 2.34
CA VAL A 325 17.53 9.06 2.63
C VAL A 325 16.53 10.12 3.08
N ALA A 326 16.92 11.03 4.00
CA ALA A 326 16.05 12.10 4.45
C ALA A 326 15.66 13.05 3.31
N GLU A 327 16.62 13.42 2.45
CA GLU A 327 16.35 14.25 1.27
C GLU A 327 15.41 13.56 0.27
N PHE A 328 15.58 12.26 0.05
CA PHE A 328 14.67 11.47 -0.79
C PHE A 328 13.26 11.41 -0.20
N MET A 329 13.12 11.16 1.08
CA MET A 329 11.83 11.16 1.77
C MET A 329 11.15 12.52 1.74
N GLN A 330 11.92 13.61 1.91
CA GLN A 330 11.42 14.97 1.76
C GLN A 330 10.96 15.24 0.32
N PHE A 331 11.71 14.77 -0.68
CA PHE A 331 11.32 14.87 -2.09
C PHE A 331 9.99 14.18 -2.36
N LEU A 332 9.78 12.95 -1.85
CA LEU A 332 8.53 12.21 -2.02
C LEU A 332 7.33 12.90 -1.37
N ALA A 333 7.54 13.65 -0.30
CA ALA A 333 6.49 14.37 0.43
C ALA A 333 6.17 15.76 -0.16
N LYS A 334 6.92 16.24 -1.17
CA LYS A 334 6.60 17.50 -1.85
C LYS A 334 5.19 17.43 -2.43
N PRO A 335 4.38 18.51 -2.27
CA PRO A 335 2.98 18.49 -2.72
C PRO A 335 2.80 18.07 -4.18
N GLU A 336 3.64 18.59 -5.09
CA GLU A 336 3.60 18.26 -6.51
C GLU A 336 3.97 16.80 -6.81
N ILE A 337 4.91 16.24 -6.07
CA ILE A 337 5.34 14.84 -6.24
C ILE A 337 4.27 13.89 -5.69
N ALA A 338 3.79 14.15 -4.49
CA ALA A 338 2.76 13.32 -3.84
C ALA A 338 1.40 13.41 -4.56
N ALA A 339 1.04 14.60 -5.11
CA ALA A 339 -0.16 14.75 -5.92
C ALA A 339 -0.06 13.98 -7.24
N GLU A 340 1.06 14.06 -7.94
CA GLU A 340 1.29 13.32 -9.17
C GLU A 340 1.26 11.80 -8.92
N TRP A 341 1.91 11.32 -7.86
CA TRP A 341 1.86 9.92 -7.45
C TRP A 341 0.42 9.43 -7.25
N HIS A 342 -0.37 10.19 -6.46
CA HIS A 342 -1.79 9.91 -6.26
C HIS A 342 -2.56 9.84 -7.58
N GLN A 343 -2.41 10.86 -8.43
CA GLN A 343 -3.16 11.00 -9.68
C GLN A 343 -2.85 9.89 -10.69
N LYS A 344 -1.59 9.47 -10.77
CA LYS A 344 -1.15 8.41 -11.69
C LYS A 344 -1.49 7.01 -11.20
N THR A 345 -1.37 6.77 -9.91
CA THR A 345 -1.46 5.42 -9.35
C THR A 345 -2.84 5.04 -8.80
N GLY A 346 -3.59 6.02 -8.29
CA GLY A 346 -4.82 5.80 -7.52
C GLY A 346 -4.57 5.50 -6.03
N TYR A 347 -3.30 5.49 -5.56
CA TYR A 347 -3.01 5.51 -4.13
C TYR A 347 -3.54 6.80 -3.50
N LEU A 348 -3.78 6.78 -2.19
CA LEU A 348 -4.22 7.97 -1.45
C LEU A 348 -3.16 9.08 -1.53
N PRO A 349 -3.55 10.36 -1.56
CA PRO A 349 -2.62 11.45 -1.33
C PRO A 349 -2.09 11.34 0.11
N ILE A 350 -0.77 11.17 0.28
CA ILE A 350 -0.17 10.94 1.60
C ILE A 350 -0.06 12.22 2.44
N THR A 351 -0.12 13.40 1.80
CA THR A 351 -0.08 14.71 2.48
C THR A 351 -1.35 15.50 2.21
N THR A 352 -1.74 16.32 3.18
CA THR A 352 -2.88 17.23 3.04
C THR A 352 -2.68 18.21 1.88
N ALA A 353 -1.46 18.72 1.71
CA ALA A 353 -1.13 19.64 0.62
C ALA A 353 -1.27 18.99 -0.76
N ALA A 354 -0.92 17.71 -0.91
CA ALA A 354 -1.10 16.96 -2.15
C ALA A 354 -2.59 16.78 -2.50
N TYR A 355 -3.43 16.51 -1.51
CA TYR A 355 -4.87 16.42 -1.69
C TYR A 355 -5.47 17.75 -2.17
N GLU A 356 -5.13 18.86 -1.48
CA GLU A 356 -5.62 20.18 -1.87
C GLU A 356 -5.11 20.62 -3.24
N LEU A 357 -3.85 20.33 -3.58
CA LEU A 357 -3.29 20.61 -4.91
C LEU A 357 -4.05 19.81 -5.99
N THR A 358 -4.34 18.54 -5.75
CA THR A 358 -5.10 17.71 -6.69
C THR A 358 -6.51 18.27 -6.95
N LYS A 359 -7.18 18.76 -5.89
CA LYS A 359 -8.47 19.47 -6.03
C LYS A 359 -8.34 20.76 -6.85
N GLN A 360 -7.36 21.61 -6.52
CA GLN A 360 -7.13 22.87 -7.22
C GLN A 360 -6.85 22.67 -8.71
N GLN A 361 -6.21 21.57 -9.09
CA GLN A 361 -5.98 21.20 -10.49
C GLN A 361 -7.25 20.71 -11.22
N GLY A 362 -8.38 20.58 -10.55
CA GLY A 362 -9.62 20.06 -11.09
C GLY A 362 -9.50 18.58 -11.52
N PHE A 363 -8.60 17.83 -10.89
CA PHE A 363 -8.34 16.44 -11.26
C PHE A 363 -9.55 15.54 -11.02
N TYR A 364 -10.23 15.70 -9.89
CA TYR A 364 -11.39 14.88 -9.53
C TYR A 364 -12.60 15.16 -10.42
N ASP A 365 -12.76 16.39 -10.91
CA ASP A 365 -13.83 16.74 -11.86
C ASP A 365 -13.64 16.05 -13.21
N LYS A 366 -12.38 15.92 -13.64
CA LYS A 366 -12.00 15.26 -14.90
C LYS A 366 -11.89 13.74 -14.78
N ASN A 367 -11.78 13.22 -13.56
CA ASN A 367 -11.62 11.80 -13.26
C ASN A 367 -12.63 11.37 -12.18
N PRO A 368 -13.92 11.27 -12.51
CA PRO A 368 -14.95 10.86 -11.55
C PRO A 368 -14.62 9.53 -10.88
N GLY A 369 -14.72 9.48 -9.55
CA GLY A 369 -14.41 8.30 -8.77
C GLY A 369 -12.95 8.23 -8.26
N ALA A 370 -12.04 9.07 -8.74
CA ALA A 370 -10.66 9.11 -8.25
C ALA A 370 -10.54 9.58 -6.79
N ASP A 371 -11.56 10.26 -6.26
CA ASP A 371 -11.67 10.71 -4.87
C ASP A 371 -12.32 9.68 -3.93
N ILE A 372 -12.91 8.60 -4.46
CA ILE A 372 -13.68 7.62 -3.69
C ILE A 372 -12.88 7.04 -2.54
N ALA A 373 -11.62 6.65 -2.78
CA ALA A 373 -10.76 6.09 -1.76
C ALA A 373 -10.56 7.07 -0.58
N THR A 374 -10.30 8.34 -0.87
CA THR A 374 -10.12 9.38 0.14
C THR A 374 -11.43 9.65 0.91
N ARG A 375 -12.55 9.75 0.20
CA ARG A 375 -13.87 9.94 0.82
C ARG A 375 -14.26 8.76 1.72
N GLN A 376 -13.94 7.54 1.30
CA GLN A 376 -14.21 6.33 2.07
C GLN A 376 -13.39 6.29 3.37
N MET A 377 -12.12 6.66 3.32
CA MET A 377 -11.27 6.78 4.49
C MET A 377 -11.78 7.82 5.50
N MET A 378 -12.38 8.91 5.01
CA MET A 378 -12.89 10.01 5.82
C MET A 378 -14.41 9.95 6.06
N ASN A 379 -15.06 8.82 5.75
CA ASN A 379 -16.51 8.71 5.83
C ASN A 379 -17.05 9.02 7.24
N LYS A 380 -16.39 8.51 8.27
CA LYS A 380 -16.62 8.85 9.68
C LYS A 380 -15.28 8.89 10.43
N PRO A 381 -15.19 9.63 11.54
CA PRO A 381 -14.03 9.59 12.42
C PRO A 381 -13.72 8.14 12.83
N PRO A 382 -12.45 7.71 12.77
CA PRO A 382 -12.09 6.35 13.15
C PRO A 382 -12.38 6.07 14.63
N LEU A 383 -12.88 4.87 14.90
CA LEU A 383 -12.95 4.32 16.24
C LEU A 383 -11.54 3.81 16.65
N PRO A 384 -11.28 3.58 17.94
CA PRO A 384 -9.96 3.08 18.38
C PRO A 384 -9.49 1.84 17.63
N PHE A 385 -10.39 0.91 17.31
CA PHE A 385 -10.11 -0.33 16.56
C PHE A 385 -10.34 -0.23 15.04
N THR A 386 -10.74 0.94 14.51
CA THR A 386 -10.81 1.16 13.05
C THR A 386 -9.72 2.09 12.53
N LYS A 387 -8.67 2.32 13.33
CA LYS A 387 -7.47 3.07 12.91
C LYS A 387 -6.55 2.25 12.01
N GLY A 388 -6.59 0.92 12.16
CA GLY A 388 -5.68 -0.01 11.49
C GLY A 388 -5.58 -1.34 12.25
N ILE A 389 -4.53 -2.10 11.93
CA ILE A 389 -4.20 -3.36 12.59
C ILE A 389 -2.71 -3.35 12.92
N ARG A 390 -2.37 -3.51 14.21
CA ARG A 390 -0.98 -3.52 14.71
C ARG A 390 -0.68 -4.83 15.42
N LEU A 391 -0.82 -5.93 14.71
CA LEU A 391 -0.64 -7.28 15.24
C LEU A 391 0.68 -7.88 14.76
N GLY A 392 1.39 -8.56 15.65
CA GLY A 392 2.58 -9.31 15.30
C GLY A 392 2.27 -10.51 14.41
N ASN A 393 3.22 -10.91 13.58
CA ASN A 393 3.04 -12.00 12.61
C ASN A 393 1.79 -11.86 11.70
N MET A 394 1.29 -10.64 11.50
CA MET A 394 0.08 -10.41 10.72
C MET A 394 0.20 -10.88 9.25
N PRO A 395 1.37 -10.82 8.58
CA PRO A 395 1.54 -11.45 7.27
C PRO A 395 1.21 -12.95 7.27
N GLN A 396 1.65 -13.68 8.30
CA GLN A 396 1.36 -15.12 8.44
C GLN A 396 -0.10 -15.37 8.82
N ILE A 397 -0.69 -14.48 9.64
CA ILE A 397 -2.11 -14.54 9.98
C ILE A 397 -2.97 -14.35 8.74
N ARG A 398 -2.61 -13.38 7.88
CA ARG A 398 -3.30 -13.16 6.59
C ARG A 398 -3.21 -14.39 5.67
N ALA A 399 -2.05 -15.05 5.62
CA ALA A 399 -1.91 -16.31 4.88
C ALA A 399 -2.82 -17.42 5.44
N VAL A 400 -2.97 -17.52 6.76
CA VAL A 400 -3.91 -18.45 7.41
C VAL A 400 -5.35 -18.11 7.04
N ILE A 401 -5.75 -16.84 7.06
CA ILE A 401 -7.08 -16.38 6.63
C ILE A 401 -7.35 -16.82 5.19
N ASP A 402 -6.38 -16.60 4.30
CA ASP A 402 -6.51 -16.97 2.89
C ASP A 402 -6.72 -18.49 2.72
N GLU A 403 -5.94 -19.32 3.41
CA GLU A 403 -6.08 -20.78 3.37
C GLU A 403 -7.46 -21.26 3.84
N GLU A 404 -7.97 -20.68 4.93
CA GLU A 404 -9.28 -21.05 5.47
C GLU A 404 -10.42 -20.59 4.55
N LEU A 405 -10.34 -19.39 3.96
CA LEU A 405 -11.32 -18.92 2.98
C LEU A 405 -11.30 -19.77 1.70
N GLU A 406 -10.12 -20.16 1.19
CA GLU A 406 -10.00 -21.08 0.06
C GLU A 406 -10.68 -22.43 0.32
N SER A 407 -10.64 -22.91 1.57
CA SER A 407 -11.36 -24.11 1.98
C SER A 407 -12.88 -23.94 1.92
N VAL A 408 -13.39 -22.72 2.18
CA VAL A 408 -14.81 -22.40 1.98
C VAL A 408 -15.16 -22.40 0.48
N TRP A 409 -14.36 -21.72 -0.36
CA TRP A 409 -14.63 -21.61 -1.80
C TRP A 409 -14.60 -22.97 -2.50
N THR A 410 -13.81 -23.89 -2.00
CA THR A 410 -13.75 -25.28 -2.50
C THR A 410 -14.77 -26.23 -1.84
N GLY A 411 -15.62 -25.72 -0.95
CA GLY A 411 -16.67 -26.50 -0.28
C GLY A 411 -16.15 -27.52 0.76
N LYS A 412 -14.89 -27.38 1.21
CA LYS A 412 -14.27 -28.31 2.18
C LYS A 412 -14.68 -28.04 3.62
N GLN A 413 -15.09 -26.81 3.94
CA GLN A 413 -15.57 -26.46 5.27
C GLN A 413 -16.59 -25.30 5.22
N SER A 414 -17.37 -25.16 6.29
CA SER A 414 -18.31 -24.06 6.43
C SER A 414 -17.61 -22.74 6.75
N PRO A 415 -18.20 -21.57 6.44
CA PRO A 415 -17.70 -20.26 6.83
C PRO A 415 -17.40 -20.14 8.33
N GLN A 416 -18.29 -20.60 9.21
CA GLN A 416 -18.07 -20.58 10.66
C GLN A 416 -16.81 -21.37 11.03
N SER A 417 -16.69 -22.60 10.55
CA SER A 417 -15.52 -23.44 10.83
C SER A 417 -14.22 -22.82 10.32
N ALA A 418 -14.25 -22.23 9.13
CA ALA A 418 -13.10 -21.55 8.54
C ALA A 418 -12.63 -20.36 9.39
N LEU A 419 -13.55 -19.50 9.81
CA LEU A 419 -13.21 -18.34 10.64
C LEU A 419 -12.76 -18.76 12.06
N ASP A 420 -13.37 -19.81 12.65
CA ASP A 420 -12.93 -20.36 13.94
C ASP A 420 -11.50 -20.91 13.85
N ASN A 421 -11.18 -21.65 12.79
CA ASN A 421 -9.83 -22.15 12.54
C ASN A 421 -8.83 -21.01 12.30
N ALA A 422 -9.20 -20.01 11.51
CA ALA A 422 -8.34 -18.84 11.26
C ALA A 422 -8.02 -18.08 12.56
N VAL A 423 -9.02 -17.84 13.40
CA VAL A 423 -8.84 -17.20 14.72
C VAL A 423 -7.95 -18.07 15.63
N LYS A 424 -8.19 -19.37 15.72
CA LYS A 424 -7.37 -20.28 16.52
C LYS A 424 -5.91 -20.29 16.09
N ARG A 425 -5.65 -20.54 14.81
CA ARG A 425 -4.30 -20.59 14.21
C ARG A 425 -3.60 -19.24 14.32
N GLY A 426 -4.32 -18.16 14.05
CA GLY A 426 -3.79 -16.80 14.14
C GLY A 426 -3.40 -16.42 15.58
N ASN A 427 -4.19 -16.83 16.57
CA ASN A 427 -3.88 -16.61 17.99
C ASN A 427 -2.63 -17.37 18.44
N GLU A 428 -2.32 -18.52 17.84
CA GLU A 428 -1.05 -19.21 18.07
C GLU A 428 0.14 -18.39 17.55
N LEU A 429 -0.01 -17.75 16.38
CA LEU A 429 1.01 -16.87 15.81
C LEU A 429 1.21 -15.59 16.65
N LEU A 430 0.14 -15.00 17.17
CA LEU A 430 0.23 -13.85 18.08
C LEU A 430 0.97 -14.21 19.37
N ARG A 431 0.67 -15.32 20.00
CA ARG A 431 1.37 -15.80 21.21
C ARG A 431 2.87 -16.03 20.95
N ARG A 432 3.24 -16.60 19.79
CA ARG A 432 4.64 -16.78 19.41
C ARG A 432 5.37 -15.43 19.26
N PHE A 433 4.73 -14.47 18.60
CA PHE A 433 5.30 -13.13 18.46
C PHE A 433 5.50 -12.47 19.82
N GLN A 434 4.50 -12.51 20.69
CA GLN A 434 4.56 -11.95 22.04
C GLN A 434 5.75 -12.53 22.85
N GLN A 435 5.97 -13.86 22.75
CA GLN A 435 7.08 -14.53 23.43
C GLN A 435 8.46 -14.13 22.87
N GLN A 436 8.54 -13.73 21.59
CA GLN A 436 9.80 -13.33 20.95
C GLN A 436 10.19 -11.89 21.26
N VAL A 437 9.23 -11.02 21.61
CA VAL A 437 9.47 -9.59 21.81
C VAL A 437 9.40 -9.15 23.29
N LYS A 438 9.02 -10.05 24.20
CA LYS A 438 9.15 -9.93 25.66
C LYS A 438 10.55 -10.32 26.10
#